data_8b1ac14c28ccc99ffd9c1d1c0660eabd
#
_entry.id   8b1ac14c28ccc99ffd9c1d1c0660eabd
#
_cell.length_a   1.000
_cell.length_b   1.000
_cell.length_c   1.000
_cell.angle_alpha   90.00
_cell.angle_beta   90.00
_cell.angle_gamma   90.00
#
_symmetry.space_group_name_H-M   'P 1'
#
loop_
_entity.id
_entity.type
_entity.pdbx_description
1 polymer ?
#
loop_
_entity_poly.entity_id
_entity_poly.type
_entity_poly.pdbx_seq_one_letter_code
_entity_poly.pdbx_strand_id
1 'polypeptide(L)'
;GSIELKSEPDKGTEFHVTFDFERGESNVEEMILPQWDVLVVDDDEDLCHSAADSLNEIGVHAEWALDGMTAIEMTKKRHKQHKDYYVVLLDCRMPEMDGIATAREMRRCIGDNVPILLMSAYDWEDVEEEARAAGITGFISKPLFKSTLYHSLKLLAEQEMQDVDLQTEPQIDFSGKRLLVAEDNE
;
A
#
# COMPACT_ATOMS: atom_id res chain seq x y z
N GLY A 1 -18.58 -26.43 2.01
CA GLY A 1 -18.88 -25.27 2.86
C GLY A 1 -20.39 -25.08 3.06
N SER A 2 -20.77 -24.32 4.07
CA SER A 2 -22.16 -23.98 4.40
C SER A 2 -22.29 -22.54 4.87
N ILE A 3 -23.48 -21.97 4.72
CA ILE A 3 -23.84 -20.67 5.28
C ILE A 3 -25.14 -20.87 6.08
N GLU A 4 -25.10 -20.53 7.35
CA GLU A 4 -26.25 -20.54 8.24
C GLU A 4 -26.54 -19.12 8.71
N LEU A 5 -27.83 -18.77 8.80
CA LEU A 5 -28.28 -17.47 9.25
C LEU A 5 -29.22 -17.65 10.43
N LYS A 6 -28.97 -16.90 11.51
CA LYS A 6 -29.88 -16.74 12.64
C LYS A 6 -30.19 -15.26 12.80
N SER A 7 -31.48 -14.90 12.80
CA SER A 7 -31.93 -13.53 12.97
C SER A 7 -33.13 -13.48 13.90
N GLU A 8 -33.10 -12.57 14.86
CA GLU A 8 -34.23 -12.29 15.75
C GLU A 8 -34.51 -10.79 15.70
N PRO A 9 -35.78 -10.38 15.58
CA PRO A 9 -36.16 -8.97 15.65
C PRO A 9 -35.61 -8.32 16.91
N ASP A 10 -35.07 -7.12 16.78
CA ASP A 10 -34.45 -6.29 17.84
C ASP A 10 -33.22 -6.89 18.55
N LYS A 11 -32.76 -8.10 18.13
CA LYS A 11 -31.54 -8.72 18.68
C LYS A 11 -30.38 -8.82 17.69
N GLY A 12 -30.66 -8.58 16.40
CA GLY A 12 -29.65 -8.61 15.36
C GLY A 12 -29.61 -9.89 14.53
N THR A 13 -28.59 -10.03 13.71
CA THR A 13 -28.42 -11.12 12.77
C THR A 13 -27.01 -11.71 12.89
N GLU A 14 -26.94 -13.03 12.98
CA GLU A 14 -25.70 -13.79 13.03
C GLU A 14 -25.56 -14.64 11.78
N PHE A 15 -24.43 -14.53 11.09
CA PHE A 15 -24.07 -15.36 9.96
C PHE A 15 -22.95 -16.30 10.37
N HIS A 16 -23.18 -17.61 10.20
CA HIS A 16 -22.15 -18.65 10.31
C HIS A 16 -21.75 -19.12 8.92
N VAL A 17 -20.48 -18.89 8.56
CA VAL A 17 -19.95 -19.33 7.27
C VAL A 17 -18.87 -20.36 7.51
N THR A 18 -19.03 -21.56 6.96
CA THR A 18 -18.05 -22.63 7.02
C THR A 18 -17.47 -22.87 5.64
N PHE A 19 -16.14 -22.84 5.55
CA PHE A 19 -15.41 -23.16 4.34
C PHE A 19 -14.57 -24.43 4.53
N ASP A 20 -14.66 -25.34 3.56
CA ASP A 20 -13.79 -26.50 3.49
C ASP A 20 -12.68 -26.19 2.48
N PHE A 21 -11.45 -26.13 2.96
CA PHE A 21 -10.27 -25.93 2.11
C PHE A 21 -9.42 -27.19 2.07
N GLU A 22 -8.96 -27.54 0.89
CA GLU A 22 -7.88 -28.52 0.77
C GLU A 22 -6.59 -27.88 1.29
N ARG A 23 -5.85 -28.64 2.09
CA ARG A 23 -4.56 -28.18 2.59
C ARG A 23 -3.56 -28.15 1.46
N GLY A 24 -3.29 -26.96 0.91
CA GLY A 24 -2.24 -26.77 -0.10
C GLY A 24 -0.86 -27.07 0.49
N GLU A 25 0.05 -27.56 -0.33
CA GLU A 25 1.47 -27.54 0.02
C GLU A 25 1.92 -26.08 0.12
N SER A 26 2.18 -25.62 1.31
CA SER A 26 2.65 -24.26 1.53
C SER A 26 4.12 -24.15 1.12
N ASN A 27 4.39 -23.79 -0.12
CA ASN A 27 5.59 -23.02 -0.42
C ASN A 27 5.31 -21.60 0.11
N VAL A 28 5.38 -21.42 1.42
CA VAL A 28 5.41 -20.10 2.02
C VAL A 28 6.78 -19.54 1.70
N GLU A 29 6.90 -18.80 0.59
CA GLU A 29 8.05 -17.89 0.46
C GLU A 29 8.08 -17.04 1.72
N GLU A 30 9.18 -17.07 2.42
CA GLU A 30 9.39 -16.23 3.58
C GLU A 30 9.27 -14.78 3.11
N MET A 31 8.16 -14.10 3.45
CA MET A 31 7.92 -12.69 3.11
C MET A 31 8.81 -11.83 3.99
N ILE A 32 10.09 -11.74 3.67
CA ILE A 32 11.06 -10.91 4.37
C ILE A 32 11.69 -9.94 3.39
N LEU A 33 11.71 -8.68 3.76
CA LEU A 33 12.35 -7.58 3.04
C LEU A 33 13.55 -7.06 3.84
N PRO A 34 14.45 -6.30 3.21
CA PRO A 34 15.52 -5.62 3.92
C PRO A 34 14.98 -4.69 5.01
N GLN A 35 15.83 -4.35 5.97
CA GLN A 35 15.49 -3.40 7.04
C GLN A 35 15.40 -1.97 6.47
N TRP A 36 14.31 -1.70 5.77
CA TRP A 36 13.99 -0.37 5.26
C TRP A 36 13.23 0.43 6.31
N ASP A 37 13.40 1.75 6.29
CA ASP A 37 12.58 2.68 7.06
C ASP A 37 11.41 3.14 6.18
N VAL A 38 10.19 2.90 6.62
CA VAL A 38 8.95 3.25 5.91
C VAL A 38 8.13 4.21 6.77
N LEU A 39 7.57 5.24 6.16
CA LEU A 39 6.61 6.12 6.81
C LEU A 39 5.19 5.78 6.35
N VAL A 40 4.29 5.51 7.29
CA VAL A 40 2.85 5.34 7.06
C VAL A 40 2.14 6.62 7.49
N VAL A 41 1.29 7.18 6.63
CA VAL A 41 0.57 8.42 6.92
C VAL A 41 -0.92 8.19 6.69
N ASP A 42 -1.69 8.25 7.76
CA ASP A 42 -3.14 8.02 7.74
C ASP A 42 -3.75 8.66 8.98
N ASP A 43 -4.94 9.24 8.90
CA ASP A 43 -5.62 9.83 10.05
C ASP A 43 -6.28 8.80 10.97
N ASP A 44 -6.33 7.54 10.54
CA ASP A 44 -6.77 6.40 11.33
C ASP A 44 -5.58 5.75 12.07
N GLU A 45 -5.51 5.97 13.38
CA GLU A 45 -4.45 5.44 14.24
C GLU A 45 -4.42 3.90 14.26
N ASP A 46 -5.58 3.24 14.24
CA ASP A 46 -5.68 1.78 14.24
C ASP A 46 -5.13 1.20 12.93
N LEU A 47 -5.38 1.88 11.80
CA LEU A 47 -4.81 1.52 10.52
C LEU A 47 -3.29 1.69 10.52
N CYS A 48 -2.79 2.80 11.03
CA CYS A 48 -1.34 3.04 11.16
C CYS A 48 -0.65 1.95 11.98
N HIS A 49 -1.22 1.57 13.13
CA HIS A 49 -0.69 0.49 13.97
C HIS A 49 -0.71 -0.85 13.25
N SER A 50 -1.83 -1.22 12.64
CA SER A 50 -1.97 -2.48 11.89
C SER A 50 -0.99 -2.57 10.71
N ALA A 51 -0.80 -1.46 9.99
CA ALA A 51 0.16 -1.40 8.90
C ALA A 51 1.60 -1.53 9.42
N ALA A 52 1.94 -0.84 10.52
CA ALA A 52 3.26 -0.93 11.14
C ALA A 52 3.57 -2.35 11.63
N ASP A 53 2.62 -3.02 12.27
CA ASP A 53 2.78 -4.41 12.70
C ASP A 53 3.02 -5.35 11.49
N SER A 54 2.23 -5.18 10.42
CA SER A 54 2.39 -5.95 9.18
C SER A 54 3.74 -5.71 8.50
N LEU A 55 4.24 -4.47 8.50
CA LEU A 55 5.56 -4.10 7.98
C LEU A 55 6.69 -4.69 8.83
N ASN A 56 6.57 -4.62 10.17
CA ASN A 56 7.56 -5.20 11.07
C ASN A 56 7.64 -6.73 10.91
N GLU A 57 6.53 -7.42 10.69
CA GLU A 57 6.50 -8.87 10.41
C GLU A 57 7.24 -9.27 9.13
N ILE A 58 7.39 -8.37 8.18
CA ILE A 58 8.17 -8.60 6.94
C ILE A 58 9.59 -8.00 7.01
N GLY A 59 10.04 -7.60 8.19
CA GLY A 59 11.40 -7.12 8.46
C GLY A 59 11.62 -5.62 8.21
N VAL A 60 10.57 -4.86 7.91
CA VAL A 60 10.61 -3.42 7.61
C VAL A 60 10.32 -2.62 8.87
N HIS A 61 11.11 -1.59 9.15
CA HIS A 61 10.85 -0.67 10.26
C HIS A 61 9.88 0.42 9.84
N ALA A 62 8.73 0.51 10.52
CA ALA A 62 7.70 1.48 10.22
C ALA A 62 7.61 2.59 11.28
N GLU A 63 7.60 3.84 10.84
CA GLU A 63 7.15 5.01 11.59
C GLU A 63 5.80 5.46 11.02
N TRP A 64 5.01 6.20 11.77
CA TRP A 64 3.72 6.71 11.28
C TRP A 64 3.47 8.16 11.70
N ALA A 65 2.60 8.82 10.96
CA ALA A 65 2.05 10.13 11.25
C ALA A 65 0.55 10.13 11.00
N LEU A 66 -0.20 10.86 11.82
CA LEU A 66 -1.67 10.91 11.75
C LEU A 66 -2.20 12.10 10.94
N ASP A 67 -1.32 12.88 10.35
CA ASP A 67 -1.65 14.02 9.49
C ASP A 67 -0.50 14.38 8.54
N GLY A 68 -0.84 15.12 7.48
CA GLY A 68 0.11 15.52 6.45
C GLY A 68 1.22 16.46 6.95
N MET A 69 0.91 17.37 7.88
CA MET A 69 1.91 18.32 8.39
C MET A 69 2.98 17.63 9.21
N THR A 70 2.58 16.72 10.11
CA THR A 70 3.50 15.88 10.89
C THR A 70 4.37 15.03 9.96
N ALA A 71 3.78 14.41 8.94
CA ALA A 71 4.50 13.61 7.96
C ALA A 71 5.56 14.42 7.20
N ILE A 72 5.22 15.66 6.78
CA ILE A 72 6.16 16.58 6.12
C ILE A 72 7.33 16.92 7.05
N GLU A 73 7.06 17.20 8.32
CA GLU A 73 8.10 17.53 9.29
C GLU A 73 9.04 16.33 9.55
N MET A 74 8.49 15.14 9.71
CA MET A 74 9.25 13.89 9.89
C MET A 74 10.16 13.64 8.69
N THR A 75 9.61 13.70 7.49
CA THR A 75 10.34 13.48 6.24
C THR A 75 11.45 14.52 6.06
N LYS A 76 11.15 15.80 6.28
CA LYS A 76 12.13 16.90 6.21
C LYS A 76 13.25 16.77 7.23
N LYS A 77 12.93 16.30 8.44
CA LYS A 77 13.92 16.06 9.50
C LYS A 77 14.89 14.96 9.11
N ARG A 78 14.37 13.83 8.62
CA ARG A 78 15.19 12.69 8.17
C ARG A 78 16.04 13.05 6.96
N HIS A 79 15.50 13.79 5.99
CA HIS A 79 16.21 14.26 4.81
C HIS A 79 17.44 15.12 5.18
N LYS A 80 17.29 16.04 6.13
CA LYS A 80 18.41 16.83 6.64
C LYS A 80 19.52 16.01 7.33
N GLN A 81 19.16 14.81 7.81
CA GLN A 81 20.09 13.88 8.44
C GLN A 81 20.68 12.87 7.47
N HIS A 82 20.34 12.93 6.17
CA HIS A 82 20.71 11.94 5.16
C HIS A 82 20.25 10.51 5.53
N LYS A 83 19.05 10.42 6.12
CA LYS A 83 18.39 9.17 6.55
C LYS A 83 16.97 9.14 6.03
N ASP A 84 16.81 9.35 4.73
CA ASP A 84 15.50 9.34 4.09
C ASP A 84 14.76 8.03 4.33
N TYR A 85 13.44 8.12 4.34
CA TYR A 85 12.62 6.91 4.26
C TYR A 85 12.84 6.23 2.92
N TYR A 86 12.78 4.91 2.92
CA TYR A 86 12.81 4.13 1.69
C TYR A 86 11.56 4.42 0.84
N VAL A 87 10.40 4.49 1.50
CA VAL A 87 9.13 4.84 0.86
C VAL A 87 8.19 5.51 1.87
N VAL A 88 7.28 6.33 1.38
CA VAL A 88 6.16 6.91 2.13
C VAL A 88 4.87 6.28 1.61
N LEU A 89 4.08 5.67 2.49
CA LEU A 89 2.72 5.21 2.25
C LEU A 89 1.77 6.30 2.76
N LEU A 90 1.01 6.93 1.87
CA LEU A 90 0.28 8.15 2.15
C LEU A 90 -1.20 7.98 1.85
N ASP A 91 -2.06 8.17 2.83
CA ASP A 91 -3.50 8.13 2.60
C ASP A 91 -3.97 9.24 1.67
N CYS A 92 -4.88 8.89 0.78
CA CYS A 92 -5.44 9.83 -0.20
C CYS A 92 -6.32 10.89 0.49
N ARG A 93 -7.08 10.50 1.51
CA ARG A 93 -8.10 11.36 2.13
C ARG A 93 -7.85 11.55 3.62
N MET A 94 -7.22 12.65 3.97
CA MET A 94 -7.01 13.05 5.35
C MET A 94 -7.66 14.40 5.62
N PRO A 95 -8.09 14.69 6.87
CA PRO A 95 -8.54 16.01 7.28
C PRO A 95 -7.47 17.10 7.06
N GLU A 96 -7.89 18.33 6.88
CA GLU A 96 -7.05 19.53 6.74
C GLU A 96 -6.17 19.55 5.48
N MET A 97 -5.37 18.51 5.24
CA MET A 97 -4.48 18.38 4.09
C MET A 97 -4.56 16.94 3.55
N ASP A 98 -5.06 16.79 2.35
CA ASP A 98 -5.14 15.49 1.67
C ASP A 98 -3.76 14.95 1.25
N GLY A 99 -3.73 13.68 0.82
CA GLY A 99 -2.48 13.03 0.45
C GLY A 99 -1.80 13.67 -0.75
N ILE A 100 -2.54 14.16 -1.74
CA ILE A 100 -1.97 14.80 -2.94
C ILE A 100 -1.29 16.13 -2.57
N ALA A 101 -1.95 16.95 -1.75
CA ALA A 101 -1.37 18.19 -1.24
C ALA A 101 -0.15 17.92 -0.36
N THR A 102 -0.22 16.90 0.49
CA THR A 102 0.90 16.44 1.34
C THR A 102 2.09 16.01 0.51
N ALA A 103 1.88 15.18 -0.52
CA ALA A 103 2.94 14.73 -1.42
C ALA A 103 3.61 15.92 -2.13
N ARG A 104 2.84 16.89 -2.63
CA ARG A 104 3.33 18.10 -3.28
C ARG A 104 4.24 18.92 -2.37
N GLU A 105 3.88 19.08 -1.10
CA GLU A 105 4.73 19.76 -0.11
C GLU A 105 5.96 18.94 0.27
N MET A 106 5.84 17.60 0.40
CA MET A 106 7.00 16.73 0.62
C MET A 106 8.03 16.88 -0.51
N ARG A 107 7.60 16.85 -1.77
CA ARG A 107 8.48 17.00 -2.95
C ARG A 107 9.29 18.30 -2.92
N ARG A 108 8.70 19.39 -2.45
CA ARG A 108 9.42 20.66 -2.29
C ARG A 108 10.57 20.59 -1.26
N CYS A 109 10.45 19.66 -0.31
CA CYS A 109 11.41 19.52 0.78
C CYS A 109 12.49 18.47 0.50
N ILE A 110 12.14 17.35 -0.16
CA ILE A 110 13.00 16.16 -0.31
C ILE A 110 13.30 15.81 -1.78
N GLY A 111 12.70 16.53 -2.75
CA GLY A 111 12.83 16.20 -4.18
C GLY A 111 12.13 14.89 -4.53
N ASP A 112 12.60 14.24 -5.59
CA ASP A 112 11.91 13.08 -6.18
C ASP A 112 12.52 11.71 -5.79
N ASN A 113 13.57 11.71 -4.95
CA ASN A 113 14.34 10.49 -4.66
C ASN A 113 13.60 9.46 -3.78
N VAL A 114 12.65 9.91 -2.94
CA VAL A 114 11.89 9.01 -2.06
C VAL A 114 10.58 8.63 -2.73
N PRO A 115 10.30 7.35 -3.02
CA PRO A 115 9.01 6.94 -3.54
C PRO A 115 7.86 7.32 -2.60
N ILE A 116 6.76 7.82 -3.15
CA ILE A 116 5.51 8.07 -2.41
C ILE A 116 4.41 7.22 -3.06
N LEU A 117 3.85 6.28 -2.31
CA LEU A 117 2.70 5.48 -2.72
C LEU A 117 1.43 6.02 -2.09
N LEU A 118 0.44 6.34 -2.91
CA LEU A 118 -0.86 6.80 -2.43
C LEU A 118 -1.74 5.60 -2.07
N MET A 119 -2.25 5.58 -0.84
CA MET A 119 -3.17 4.55 -0.35
C MET A 119 -4.61 4.97 -0.61
N SER A 120 -5.43 4.10 -1.20
CA SER A 120 -6.85 4.36 -1.42
C SER A 120 -7.70 3.10 -1.28
N ALA A 121 -8.94 3.27 -0.80
CA ALA A 121 -9.96 2.23 -0.80
C ALA A 121 -10.80 2.21 -2.10
N TYR A 122 -10.62 3.19 -2.96
CA TYR A 122 -11.40 3.41 -4.18
C TYR A 122 -10.51 3.37 -5.42
N ASP A 123 -11.15 3.35 -6.59
CA ASP A 123 -10.49 3.47 -7.87
C ASP A 123 -9.78 4.83 -7.97
N TRP A 124 -8.55 4.84 -8.47
CA TRP A 124 -7.72 6.05 -8.60
C TRP A 124 -7.80 6.72 -9.97
N GLU A 125 -8.60 6.19 -10.89
CA GLU A 125 -8.69 6.74 -12.25
C GLU A 125 -9.00 8.25 -12.24
N ASP A 126 -9.87 8.70 -11.34
CA ASP A 126 -10.25 10.11 -11.21
C ASP A 126 -9.14 11.03 -10.66
N VAL A 127 -8.17 10.49 -9.95
CA VAL A 127 -7.11 11.27 -9.26
C VAL A 127 -5.70 10.97 -9.78
N GLU A 128 -5.54 10.01 -10.68
CA GLU A 128 -4.22 9.54 -11.12
C GLU A 128 -3.39 10.65 -11.75
N GLU A 129 -3.96 11.45 -12.64
CA GLU A 129 -3.24 12.54 -13.31
C GLU A 129 -2.75 13.60 -12.32
N GLU A 130 -3.61 14.00 -11.37
CA GLU A 130 -3.25 14.97 -10.34
C GLU A 130 -2.22 14.41 -9.37
N ALA A 131 -2.36 13.15 -8.98
CA ALA A 131 -1.43 12.45 -8.09
C ALA A 131 -0.03 12.35 -8.71
N ARG A 132 0.07 11.95 -9.99
CA ARG A 132 1.34 11.91 -10.71
C ARG A 132 1.97 13.30 -10.85
N ALA A 133 1.17 14.34 -11.14
CA ALA A 133 1.63 15.73 -11.19
C ALA A 133 2.12 16.24 -9.82
N ALA A 134 1.64 15.68 -8.73
CA ALA A 134 2.11 15.95 -7.38
C ALA A 134 3.38 15.17 -6.99
N GLY A 135 3.88 14.30 -7.87
CA GLY A 135 5.08 13.49 -7.65
C GLY A 135 4.81 12.16 -6.93
N ILE A 136 3.56 11.66 -6.94
CA ILE A 136 3.24 10.32 -6.45
C ILE A 136 3.79 9.29 -7.43
N THR A 137 4.52 8.30 -6.89
CA THR A 137 5.25 7.29 -7.66
C THR A 137 4.34 6.12 -8.04
N GLY A 138 3.38 5.78 -7.20
CA GLY A 138 2.48 4.66 -7.42
C GLY A 138 1.31 4.64 -6.44
N PHE A 139 0.53 3.57 -6.52
CA PHE A 139 -0.71 3.40 -5.76
C PHE A 139 -0.72 2.06 -5.05
N ILE A 140 -1.38 2.02 -3.89
CA ILE A 140 -1.60 0.80 -3.12
C ILE A 140 -3.04 0.76 -2.59
N SER A 141 -3.72 -0.37 -2.76
CA SER A 141 -5.11 -0.51 -2.31
C SER A 141 -5.18 -0.83 -0.82
N LYS A 142 -6.11 -0.17 -0.13
CA LYS A 142 -6.57 -0.60 1.20
C LYS A 142 -7.54 -1.80 1.04
N PRO A 143 -7.54 -2.78 1.97
CA PRO A 143 -6.80 -2.83 3.23
C PRO A 143 -5.33 -3.26 3.05
N LEU A 144 -4.46 -2.75 3.95
CA LEU A 144 -3.01 -2.96 3.91
C LEU A 144 -2.63 -4.32 4.52
N PHE A 145 -3.01 -5.39 3.85
CA PHE A 145 -2.58 -6.72 4.27
C PHE A 145 -1.07 -6.89 4.11
N LYS A 146 -0.48 -7.74 4.95
CA LYS A 146 0.94 -8.11 4.90
C LYS A 146 1.41 -8.49 3.49
N SER A 147 0.62 -9.30 2.77
CA SER A 147 0.94 -9.68 1.38
C SER A 147 0.92 -8.50 0.42
N THR A 148 -0.05 -7.59 0.55
CA THR A 148 -0.16 -6.39 -0.27
C THR A 148 1.06 -5.49 -0.07
N LEU A 149 1.43 -5.23 1.21
CA LEU A 149 2.61 -4.45 1.56
C LEU A 149 3.89 -5.10 1.02
N TYR A 150 4.07 -6.41 1.25
CA TYR A 150 5.24 -7.14 0.76
C TYR A 150 5.41 -7.03 -0.76
N HIS A 151 4.35 -7.32 -1.52
CA HIS A 151 4.42 -7.28 -2.99
C HIS A 151 4.64 -5.86 -3.52
N SER A 152 3.98 -4.85 -2.96
CA SER A 152 4.16 -3.47 -3.40
C SER A 152 5.58 -2.96 -3.15
N LEU A 153 6.15 -3.25 -1.97
CA LEU A 153 7.52 -2.86 -1.65
C LEU A 153 8.57 -3.64 -2.45
N LYS A 154 8.31 -4.93 -2.71
CA LYS A 154 9.18 -5.76 -3.56
C LYS A 154 9.22 -5.23 -4.99
N LEU A 155 8.08 -4.86 -5.56
CA LEU A 155 8.00 -4.26 -6.89
C LEU A 155 8.77 -2.95 -7.00
N LEU A 156 8.70 -2.08 -5.98
CA LEU A 156 9.51 -0.86 -5.94
C LEU A 156 11.00 -1.17 -5.99
N ALA A 157 11.46 -2.13 -5.19
CA ALA A 157 12.86 -2.54 -5.19
C ALA A 157 13.32 -3.10 -6.55
N GLU A 158 12.47 -3.86 -7.21
CA GLU A 158 12.77 -4.43 -8.53
C GLU A 158 12.81 -3.34 -9.62
N GLN A 159 11.98 -2.31 -9.53
CA GLN A 159 11.99 -1.16 -10.45
C GLN A 159 13.28 -0.33 -10.28
N GLU A 160 13.72 -0.06 -9.05
CA GLU A 160 15.00 0.63 -8.80
C GLU A 160 16.20 -0.14 -9.36
N MET A 161 16.15 -1.48 -9.36
CA MET A 161 17.21 -2.32 -9.96
C MET A 161 17.17 -2.31 -11.49
N GLN A 162 16.00 -2.13 -12.11
CA GLN A 162 15.85 -2.10 -13.58
C GLN A 162 16.25 -0.77 -14.21
N ASP A 163 16.14 0.35 -13.50
CA ASP A 163 16.66 1.65 -13.95
C ASP A 163 18.20 1.66 -14.10
N VAL A 164 18.88 0.66 -13.55
CA VAL A 164 20.33 0.45 -13.72
C VAL A 164 20.67 -0.40 -14.96
N ASP A 165 19.68 -1.15 -15.52
CA ASP A 165 19.90 -2.06 -16.65
C ASP A 165 18.81 -1.94 -17.72
N LEU A 166 18.81 -0.79 -18.42
CA LEU A 166 17.92 -0.53 -19.57
C LEU A 166 18.29 -1.46 -20.72
N GLN A 167 17.68 -2.64 -20.80
CA GLN A 167 17.26 -3.33 -22.03
C GLN A 167 16.77 -4.75 -21.74
N THR A 168 15.49 -4.88 -21.49
CA THR A 168 14.61 -5.95 -22.00
C THR A 168 13.33 -5.99 -21.14
N GLU A 169 12.22 -5.50 -21.71
CA GLU A 169 10.90 -5.75 -21.16
C GLU A 169 10.68 -7.29 -21.13
N PRO A 170 10.35 -7.90 -19.98
CA PRO A 170 10.00 -9.31 -19.97
C PRO A 170 8.69 -9.46 -20.77
N GLN A 171 8.76 -10.12 -21.92
CA GLN A 171 7.54 -10.55 -22.62
C GLN A 171 6.85 -11.59 -21.74
N ILE A 172 5.80 -11.17 -21.05
CA ILE A 172 4.95 -12.08 -20.30
C ILE A 172 4.15 -12.90 -21.30
N ASP A 173 4.49 -14.18 -21.43
CA ASP A 173 3.75 -15.11 -22.29
C ASP A 173 2.49 -15.62 -21.56
N PHE A 174 1.34 -15.17 -22.01
CA PHE A 174 0.02 -15.62 -21.55
C PHE A 174 -0.51 -16.83 -22.33
N SER A 175 0.29 -17.47 -23.19
CA SER A 175 -0.13 -18.63 -23.96
C SER A 175 -0.68 -19.74 -23.05
N GLY A 176 -1.87 -20.20 -23.39
CA GLY A 176 -2.56 -21.26 -22.63
C GLY A 176 -3.26 -20.81 -21.34
N LYS A 177 -3.21 -19.54 -20.98
CA LYS A 177 -4.02 -18.99 -19.88
C LYS A 177 -5.40 -18.58 -20.38
N ARG A 178 -6.40 -18.74 -19.52
CA ARG A 178 -7.76 -18.27 -19.77
C ARG A 178 -8.09 -17.18 -18.76
N LEU A 179 -8.48 -16.02 -19.25
CA LEU A 179 -8.92 -14.89 -18.44
C LEU A 179 -10.46 -14.83 -18.54
N LEU A 180 -11.13 -14.81 -17.41
CA LEU A 180 -12.53 -14.46 -17.31
C LEU A 180 -12.63 -13.02 -16.83
N VAL A 181 -13.20 -12.18 -17.67
CA VAL A 181 -13.55 -10.79 -17.31
C VAL A 181 -15.06 -10.74 -17.11
N ALA A 182 -15.48 -10.26 -15.96
CA ALA A 182 -16.88 -9.95 -15.67
C ALA A 182 -16.97 -8.45 -15.45
N GLU A 183 -17.74 -7.76 -16.26
CA GLU A 183 -17.99 -6.32 -16.18
C GLU A 183 -19.49 -6.12 -15.94
N ASP A 184 -19.79 -5.25 -15.00
CA ASP A 184 -21.15 -4.80 -14.69
C ASP A 184 -21.37 -3.47 -15.41
N ASN A 185 -21.97 -3.55 -16.59
CA ASN A 185 -22.35 -2.36 -17.37
C ASN A 185 -23.83 -2.07 -17.09
N GLU A 186 -24.14 -1.04 -16.31
CA GLU A 186 -25.42 -0.35 -16.35
C GLU A 186 -25.38 0.84 -17.32
#